data_68d60c91e4c903825dee0bf3173a170b
#
_entry.id   68d60c91e4c903825dee0bf3173a170b
#
_cell.length_a   1.000
_cell.length_b   1.000
_cell.length_c   1.000
_cell.angle_alpha   90.00
_cell.angle_beta   90.00
_cell.angle_gamma   90.00
#
_symmetry.space_group_name_H-M   'P 1'
#
loop_
_entity.id
_entity.type
_entity.pdbx_description
1 polymer ?
#
loop_
_entity_poly.entity_id
_entity_poly.type
_entity_poly.pdbx_seq_one_letter_code
_entity_poly.pdbx_strand_id
1 'polypeptide(L)'
;MCIILLTMKNCTENTYKQKSNQVIDYINSNLHRPLQLNVIADRINMSQRQLLRIMSSILKEPLYSYITRQRMERAIQYMQTEQISQKELADLVGYDNPQSFSKAFKKQFGISPKVYTDKLKIQLKESTYNSKINSLSPEIL
;
A
#
# COMPACT_ATOMS: atom_id res chain seq x y z
N MET A 1 -44.46 -2.27 -2.72
CA MET A 1 -43.48 -3.27 -3.17
C MET A 1 -42.13 -2.69 -3.53
N CYS A 2 -42.02 -1.55 -4.20
CA CYS A 2 -40.72 -0.92 -4.54
C CYS A 2 -39.90 -0.51 -3.33
N ILE A 3 -40.48 -0.13 -2.20
CA ILE A 3 -39.79 0.28 -0.98
C ILE A 3 -39.05 -0.89 -0.33
N ILE A 4 -39.63 -2.10 -0.34
CA ILE A 4 -39.02 -3.32 0.23
C ILE A 4 -37.80 -3.75 -0.60
N LEU A 5 -37.86 -3.68 -1.93
CA LEU A 5 -36.77 -3.99 -2.84
C LEU A 5 -35.62 -2.99 -2.68
N LEU A 6 -35.91 -1.71 -2.54
CA LEU A 6 -34.91 -0.66 -2.26
C LEU A 6 -34.24 -0.84 -0.91
N THR A 7 -35.01 -1.22 0.14
CA THR A 7 -34.47 -1.48 1.48
C THR A 7 -33.59 -2.72 1.50
N MET A 8 -33.97 -3.80 0.80
CA MET A 8 -33.15 -5.01 0.66
C MET A 8 -31.86 -4.74 -0.12
N LYS A 9 -31.91 -3.95 -1.18
CA LYS A 9 -30.76 -3.56 -1.98
C LYS A 9 -29.76 -2.74 -1.15
N ASN A 10 -30.25 -1.76 -0.38
CA ASN A 10 -29.43 -0.97 0.54
C ASN A 10 -28.79 -1.81 1.65
N CYS A 11 -29.53 -2.78 2.21
CA CYS A 11 -28.97 -3.71 3.19
C CYS A 11 -27.84 -4.58 2.62
N THR A 12 -28.01 -5.08 1.40
CA THR A 12 -26.99 -5.90 0.72
C THR A 12 -25.75 -5.08 0.39
N GLU A 13 -25.92 -3.89 -0.14
CA GLU A 13 -24.81 -2.97 -0.43
C GLU A 13 -24.04 -2.59 0.83
N ASN A 14 -24.75 -2.31 1.91
CA ASN A 14 -24.14 -1.98 3.20
C ASN A 14 -23.34 -3.16 3.77
N THR A 15 -23.88 -4.38 3.64
CA THR A 15 -23.20 -5.62 4.06
C THR A 15 -21.92 -5.85 3.26
N TYR A 16 -21.96 -5.68 1.95
CA TYR A 16 -20.75 -5.82 1.12
C TYR A 16 -19.72 -4.74 1.42
N LYS A 17 -20.14 -3.53 1.67
CA LYS A 17 -19.26 -2.43 2.08
C LYS A 17 -18.56 -2.72 3.40
N GLN A 18 -19.29 -3.23 4.40
CA GLN A 18 -18.72 -3.63 5.68
C GLN A 18 -17.71 -4.77 5.52
N LYS A 19 -18.04 -5.81 4.77
CA LYS A 19 -17.15 -6.93 4.48
C LYS A 19 -15.89 -6.47 3.74
N SER A 20 -16.04 -5.57 2.79
CA SER A 20 -14.91 -5.01 2.04
C SER A 20 -13.98 -4.19 2.92
N ASN A 21 -14.52 -3.40 3.85
CA ASN A 21 -13.72 -2.69 4.84
C ASN A 21 -12.95 -3.64 5.74
N GLN A 22 -13.56 -4.73 6.18
CA GLN A 22 -12.88 -5.78 6.95
C GLN A 22 -11.73 -6.41 6.16
N VAL A 23 -11.91 -6.65 4.87
CA VAL A 23 -10.84 -7.17 3.99
C VAL A 23 -9.70 -6.18 3.88
N ILE A 24 -10.00 -4.91 3.63
CA ILE A 24 -9.00 -3.84 3.51
C ILE A 24 -8.21 -3.70 4.81
N ASP A 25 -8.88 -3.65 5.96
CA ASP A 25 -8.24 -3.55 7.27
C ASP A 25 -7.34 -4.77 7.55
N TYR A 26 -7.81 -5.97 7.23
CA TYR A 26 -7.02 -7.18 7.38
C TYR A 26 -5.77 -7.17 6.50
N ILE A 27 -5.90 -6.78 5.23
CA ILE A 27 -4.78 -6.68 4.31
C ILE A 27 -3.76 -5.67 4.83
N ASN A 28 -4.19 -4.47 5.19
CA ASN A 28 -3.31 -3.39 5.64
C ASN A 28 -2.59 -3.73 6.95
N SER A 29 -3.21 -4.51 7.81
CA SER A 29 -2.60 -4.99 9.06
C SER A 29 -1.62 -6.14 8.88
N ASN A 30 -1.69 -6.85 7.76
CA ASN A 30 -0.92 -8.08 7.50
C ASN A 30 -0.05 -8.01 6.24
N LEU A 31 0.28 -6.81 5.74
CA LEU A 31 1.10 -6.64 4.53
C LEU A 31 2.49 -7.28 4.66
N HIS A 32 3.04 -7.34 5.86
CA HIS A 32 4.34 -7.94 6.17
C HIS A 32 4.35 -9.47 6.12
N ARG A 33 3.18 -10.09 5.95
CA ARG A 33 3.02 -11.55 5.94
C ARG A 33 2.50 -12.03 4.59
N PRO A 34 2.67 -13.33 4.27
CA PRO A 34 1.97 -13.92 3.13
C PRO A 34 0.45 -13.79 3.31
N LEU A 35 -0.20 -13.22 2.31
CA LEU A 35 -1.65 -13.05 2.30
C LEU A 35 -2.28 -14.17 1.46
N GLN A 36 -3.02 -15.05 2.12
CA GLN A 36 -3.72 -16.15 1.49
C GLN A 36 -5.19 -15.81 1.27
N LEU A 37 -5.66 -15.89 0.04
CA LEU A 37 -7.03 -15.54 -0.32
C LEU A 37 -8.08 -16.39 0.36
N ASN A 38 -7.81 -17.67 0.57
CA ASN A 38 -8.71 -18.57 1.29
C ASN A 38 -8.96 -18.09 2.73
N VAL A 39 -7.91 -17.68 3.43
CA VAL A 39 -8.02 -17.17 4.81
C VAL A 39 -8.85 -15.88 4.84
N ILE A 40 -8.64 -14.99 3.90
CA ILE A 40 -9.39 -13.73 3.80
C ILE A 40 -10.87 -14.01 3.48
N ALA A 41 -11.13 -14.89 2.52
CA ALA A 41 -12.48 -15.27 2.10
C ALA A 41 -13.26 -15.94 3.25
N ASP A 42 -12.62 -16.85 3.99
CA ASP A 42 -13.21 -17.53 5.13
C ASP A 42 -13.63 -16.55 6.24
N ARG A 43 -12.83 -15.52 6.50
CA ARG A 43 -13.14 -14.50 7.50
C ARG A 43 -14.43 -13.73 7.23
N ILE A 44 -14.78 -13.57 5.97
CA ILE A 44 -16.00 -12.83 5.56
C ILE A 44 -17.10 -13.74 5.04
N ASN A 45 -16.95 -15.06 5.21
CA ASN A 45 -17.89 -16.07 4.76
C ASN A 45 -18.23 -15.96 3.27
N MET A 46 -17.21 -15.85 2.45
CA MET A 46 -17.31 -15.79 0.99
C MET A 46 -16.38 -16.81 0.33
N SER A 47 -16.70 -17.18 -0.91
CA SER A 47 -15.74 -17.92 -1.75
C SER A 47 -14.63 -16.96 -2.22
N GLN A 48 -13.46 -17.53 -2.56
CA GLN A 48 -12.36 -16.74 -3.13
C GLN A 48 -12.79 -15.99 -4.40
N ARG A 49 -13.59 -16.64 -5.24
CA ARG A 49 -14.12 -16.04 -6.46
C ARG A 49 -15.01 -14.82 -6.19
N GLN A 50 -15.89 -14.93 -5.21
CA GLN A 50 -16.75 -13.81 -4.79
C GLN A 50 -15.92 -12.66 -4.19
N LEU A 51 -14.94 -12.98 -3.35
CA LEU A 51 -14.01 -12.03 -2.77
C LEU A 51 -13.29 -11.23 -3.87
N LEU A 52 -12.67 -11.92 -4.82
CA LEU A 52 -11.93 -11.26 -5.92
C LEU A 52 -12.85 -10.37 -6.77
N ARG A 53 -14.04 -10.84 -7.09
CA ARG A 53 -15.01 -10.09 -7.90
C ARG A 53 -15.49 -8.83 -7.18
N ILE A 54 -15.87 -8.95 -5.91
CA ILE A 54 -16.39 -7.82 -5.12
C ILE A 54 -15.29 -6.79 -4.87
N MET A 55 -14.12 -7.24 -4.46
CA MET A 55 -13.00 -6.34 -4.19
C MET A 55 -12.53 -5.62 -5.46
N SER A 56 -12.47 -6.31 -6.59
CA SER A 56 -12.13 -5.68 -7.87
C SER A 56 -13.15 -4.60 -8.28
N SER A 57 -14.43 -4.84 -8.03
CA SER A 57 -15.49 -3.87 -8.29
C SER A 57 -15.38 -2.62 -7.40
N ILE A 58 -15.07 -2.80 -6.14
CA ILE A 58 -14.97 -1.70 -5.15
C ILE A 58 -13.69 -0.91 -5.32
N LEU A 59 -12.56 -1.60 -5.47
CA LEU A 59 -11.24 -0.98 -5.58
C LEU A 59 -10.96 -0.41 -6.97
N LYS A 60 -11.73 -0.80 -7.98
CA LYS A 60 -11.50 -0.47 -9.41
C LYS A 60 -10.15 -0.99 -9.94
N GLU A 61 -9.59 -1.99 -9.28
CA GLU A 61 -8.36 -2.68 -9.65
C GLU A 61 -8.40 -4.12 -9.11
N PRO A 62 -7.63 -5.07 -9.68
CA PRO A 62 -7.51 -6.41 -9.11
C PRO A 62 -6.96 -6.36 -7.68
N LEU A 63 -7.44 -7.24 -6.81
CA LEU A 63 -7.04 -7.29 -5.40
C LEU A 63 -5.51 -7.45 -5.24
N TYR A 64 -4.88 -8.26 -6.09
CA TYR A 64 -3.42 -8.43 -6.07
C TYR A 64 -2.67 -7.14 -6.39
N SER A 65 -3.18 -6.33 -7.33
CA SER A 65 -2.59 -5.03 -7.67
C SER A 65 -2.70 -4.07 -6.49
N TYR A 66 -3.83 -4.06 -5.81
CA TYR A 66 -4.03 -3.28 -4.58
C TYR A 66 -3.02 -3.67 -3.50
N ILE A 67 -2.86 -4.97 -3.22
CA ILE A 67 -1.90 -5.47 -2.22
C ILE A 67 -0.48 -5.03 -2.58
N THR A 68 -0.07 -5.21 -3.83
CA THR A 68 1.26 -4.81 -4.31
C THR A 68 1.47 -3.31 -4.13
N ARG A 69 0.50 -2.50 -4.52
CA ARG A 69 0.56 -1.05 -4.37
C ARG A 69 0.70 -0.64 -2.90
N GLN A 70 -0.09 -1.22 -2.01
CA GLN A 70 -0.01 -0.94 -0.57
C GLN A 70 1.35 -1.34 0.02
N ARG A 71 1.91 -2.46 -0.38
CA ARG A 71 3.26 -2.88 0.01
C ARG A 71 4.32 -1.89 -0.46
N MET A 72 4.21 -1.41 -1.69
CA MET A 72 5.15 -0.43 -2.27
C MET A 72 5.04 0.95 -1.58
N GLU A 73 3.84 1.42 -1.31
CA GLU A 73 3.61 2.67 -0.57
C GLU A 73 4.21 2.59 0.84
N ARG A 74 4.05 1.48 1.52
CA ARG A 74 4.65 1.24 2.83
C ARG A 74 6.18 1.19 2.76
N ALA A 75 6.74 0.59 1.72
CA ALA A 75 8.18 0.59 1.47
C ALA A 75 8.73 2.02 1.36
N ILE A 76 8.05 2.88 0.62
CA ILE A 76 8.43 4.30 0.48
C ILE A 76 8.42 5.00 1.84
N GLN A 77 7.42 4.77 2.68
CA GLN A 77 7.35 5.35 4.02
C GLN A 77 8.57 4.94 4.85
N TYR A 78 8.93 3.66 4.86
CA TYR A 78 10.14 3.19 5.56
C TYR A 78 11.42 3.83 5.00
N MET A 79 11.55 3.93 3.68
CA MET A 79 12.70 4.57 3.04
C MET A 79 12.85 6.05 3.41
N GLN A 80 11.75 6.74 3.65
CA GLN A 80 11.74 8.16 4.00
C GLN A 80 12.06 8.41 5.48
N THR A 81 11.67 7.47 6.34
CA THR A 81 11.75 7.66 7.79
C THR A 81 12.92 6.94 8.43
N GLU A 82 13.39 5.86 7.83
CA GLU A 82 14.37 4.97 8.43
C GLU A 82 15.52 4.62 7.48
N GLN A 83 16.69 4.38 8.06
CA GLN A 83 17.82 3.82 7.32
C GLN A 83 17.83 2.32 7.50
N ILE A 84 17.13 1.62 6.63
CA ILE A 84 17.04 0.16 6.65
C ILE A 84 17.70 -0.46 5.41
N SER A 85 18.20 -1.67 5.57
CA SER A 85 18.77 -2.43 4.46
C SER A 85 17.69 -2.89 3.49
N GLN A 86 18.07 -3.20 2.26
CA GLN A 86 17.14 -3.72 1.25
C GLN A 86 16.50 -5.05 1.69
N LYS A 87 17.23 -5.87 2.44
CA LYS A 87 16.74 -7.13 2.98
C LYS A 87 15.66 -6.90 4.03
N GLU A 88 15.94 -6.06 5.01
CA GLU A 88 14.97 -5.70 6.05
C GLU A 88 13.72 -5.06 5.46
N LEU A 89 13.89 -4.18 4.49
CA LEU A 89 12.78 -3.54 3.81
C LEU A 89 11.88 -4.56 3.09
N ALA A 90 12.48 -5.52 2.38
CA ALA A 90 11.73 -6.60 1.72
C ALA A 90 10.92 -7.42 2.74
N ASP A 91 11.53 -7.79 3.86
CA ASP A 91 10.86 -8.55 4.93
C ASP A 91 9.70 -7.75 5.55
N LEU A 92 9.89 -6.46 5.81
CA LEU A 92 8.87 -5.59 6.42
C LEU A 92 7.65 -5.39 5.53
N VAL A 93 7.82 -5.46 4.21
CA VAL A 93 6.71 -5.27 3.26
C VAL A 93 6.20 -6.58 2.66
N GLY A 94 6.63 -7.73 3.19
CA GLY A 94 6.05 -9.03 2.89
C GLY A 94 6.60 -9.73 1.65
N TYR A 95 7.83 -9.42 1.24
CA TYR A 95 8.55 -10.12 0.17
C TYR A 95 9.55 -11.11 0.74
N ASP A 96 9.66 -12.28 0.12
CA ASP A 96 10.53 -13.37 0.57
C ASP A 96 12.03 -13.05 0.40
N ASN A 97 12.36 -12.19 -0.56
CA ASN A 97 13.73 -11.81 -0.83
C ASN A 97 13.83 -10.41 -1.45
N PRO A 98 15.02 -9.76 -1.33
CA PRO A 98 15.22 -8.42 -1.89
C PRO A 98 15.07 -8.33 -3.40
N GLN A 99 15.35 -9.39 -4.12
CA GLN A 99 15.27 -9.43 -5.59
C GLN A 99 13.82 -9.32 -6.06
N SER A 100 12.91 -10.08 -5.46
CA SER A 100 11.47 -10.02 -5.76
C SER A 100 10.90 -8.65 -5.42
N PHE A 101 11.30 -8.08 -4.29
CA PHE A 101 10.94 -6.72 -3.88
C PHE A 101 11.44 -5.68 -4.89
N SER A 102 12.72 -5.72 -5.26
CA SER A 102 13.31 -4.79 -6.23
C SER A 102 12.61 -4.84 -7.58
N LYS A 103 12.27 -6.04 -8.05
CA LYS A 103 11.56 -6.25 -9.31
C LYS A 103 10.16 -5.64 -9.27
N ALA A 104 9.42 -5.86 -8.20
CA ALA A 104 8.10 -5.29 -8.00
C ALA A 104 8.14 -3.76 -7.87
N PHE A 105 9.11 -3.24 -7.13
CA PHE A 105 9.33 -1.81 -6.95
C PHE A 105 9.64 -1.12 -8.28
N LYS A 106 10.58 -1.67 -9.06
CA LYS A 106 10.93 -1.14 -10.37
C LYS A 106 9.75 -1.16 -11.35
N LYS A 107 8.93 -2.22 -11.30
CA LYS A 107 7.70 -2.31 -12.10
C LYS A 107 6.70 -1.21 -11.73
N GLN A 108 6.56 -0.90 -10.46
CA GLN A 108 5.61 0.10 -9.96
C GLN A 108 6.09 1.54 -10.20
N PHE A 109 7.36 1.83 -9.97
CA PHE A 109 7.91 3.19 -9.97
C PHE A 109 8.89 3.50 -11.11
N GLY A 110 9.24 2.52 -11.93
CA GLY A 110 10.16 2.68 -13.06
C GLY A 110 11.64 2.73 -12.69
N ILE A 111 11.99 2.81 -11.41
CA ILE A 111 13.38 2.85 -10.91
C ILE A 111 13.58 1.84 -9.77
N SER A 112 14.84 1.41 -9.57
CA SER A 112 15.15 0.48 -8.49
C SER A 112 15.05 1.13 -7.10
N PRO A 113 14.83 0.36 -6.03
CA PRO A 113 14.79 0.88 -4.65
C PRO A 113 16.05 1.65 -4.27
N LYS A 114 17.24 1.16 -4.71
CA LYS A 114 18.52 1.81 -4.45
C LYS A 114 18.56 3.20 -5.07
N VAL A 115 18.21 3.32 -6.35
CA VAL A 115 18.16 4.60 -7.07
C VAL A 115 17.18 5.56 -6.39
N TYR A 116 16.04 5.06 -5.97
CA TYR A 116 15.05 5.85 -5.23
C TYR A 116 15.61 6.40 -3.91
N THR A 117 16.27 5.54 -3.12
CA THR A 117 16.91 5.94 -1.87
C THR A 117 18.00 7.00 -2.08
N ASP A 118 18.81 6.84 -3.13
CA ASP A 118 19.87 7.80 -3.44
C ASP A 118 19.29 9.18 -3.83
N LYS A 119 18.19 9.19 -4.60
CA LYS A 119 17.46 10.43 -4.93
C LYS A 119 16.88 11.11 -3.68
N LEU A 120 16.30 10.34 -2.75
CA LEU A 120 15.81 10.88 -1.47
C LEU A 120 16.91 11.55 -0.67
N LYS A 121 18.10 10.93 -0.59
CA LYS A 121 19.25 11.50 0.12
C LYS A 121 19.71 12.83 -0.49
N ILE A 122 19.67 12.95 -1.81
CA ILE A 122 19.99 14.20 -2.50
C ILE A 122 18.97 15.28 -2.17
N GLN A 123 17.68 14.98 -2.27
CA GLN A 123 16.59 15.92 -1.95
C GLN A 123 16.64 16.40 -0.50
N LEU A 124 16.94 15.51 0.44
CA LEU A 124 17.09 15.89 1.85
C LEU A 124 18.27 16.84 2.07
N LYS A 125 19.41 16.64 1.38
CA LYS A 125 20.55 17.53 1.44
C LYS A 125 20.23 18.91 0.87
N GLU A 126 19.55 18.98 -0.27
CA GLU A 126 19.12 20.23 -0.89
C GLU A 126 18.13 20.99 -0.02
N SER A 127 17.15 20.29 0.58
CA SER A 127 16.19 20.88 1.49
C SER A 127 16.86 21.45 2.75
N THR A 128 17.84 20.73 3.31
CA THR A 128 18.62 21.20 4.46
C THR A 128 19.47 22.42 4.10
N TYR A 129 20.08 22.40 2.91
CA TYR A 129 20.87 23.54 2.41
C TYR A 129 19.98 24.78 2.24
N ASN A 130 18.84 24.65 1.58
CA ASN A 130 17.89 25.75 1.37
C ASN A 130 17.32 26.29 2.69
N SER A 131 17.05 25.44 3.68
CA SER A 131 16.63 25.85 5.00
C SER A 131 17.71 26.66 5.72
N LYS A 132 18.98 26.29 5.57
CA LYS A 132 20.11 27.04 6.12
C LYS A 132 20.28 28.41 5.45
N ILE A 133 20.14 28.49 4.11
CA ILE A 133 20.20 29.74 3.38
C ILE A 133 19.05 30.67 3.80
N ASN A 134 17.83 30.16 3.92
CA ASN A 134 16.66 30.93 4.34
C ASN A 134 16.72 31.40 5.78
N SER A 135 17.51 30.76 6.62
CA SER A 135 17.76 31.15 8.02
C SER A 135 18.90 32.18 8.15
N LEU A 136 19.64 32.43 7.07
CA LEU A 136 20.63 33.52 7.04
C LEU A 136 19.90 34.86 7.02
N SER A 137 20.28 35.72 7.93
CA SER A 137 19.66 37.03 8.17
C SER A 137 19.71 37.92 6.91
N PRO A 138 18.66 38.72 6.62
CA PRO A 138 18.67 39.69 5.53
C PRO A 138 19.78 40.74 5.61
N GLU A 139 20.46 40.86 6.73
CA GLU A 139 21.58 41.81 6.95
C GLU A 139 22.83 41.50 6.11
N ILE A 140 22.90 40.33 5.46
CA ILE A 140 24.00 39.94 4.57
C ILE A 140 23.77 40.43 3.13
N LEU A 141 22.59 40.89 2.82
CA LEU A 141 22.22 41.48 1.54
C LEU A 141 22.34 43.00 1.65
#